data_30beb956712814260dc2cf45fd1aaaa9
#
_entry.id   30beb956712814260dc2cf45fd1aaaa9
#
_cell.length_a   1.000
_cell.length_b   1.000
_cell.length_c   1.000
_cell.angle_alpha   90.00
_cell.angle_beta   90.00
_cell.angle_gamma   90.00
#
_symmetry.space_group_name_H-M   'P 1'
#
loop_
_entity.id
_entity.type
_entity.pdbx_description
1 polymer ?
#
loop_
_entity_poly.entity_id
_entity_poly.type
_entity_poly.pdbx_seq_one_letter_code
_entity_poly.pdbx_strand_id
1 'polypeptide(L)'
;MRWILPLSLFAFLSSANPVSAHLSDNGTSKVQLIRVKNMMMGGDYFAAMRVMRDLEKGDSTTAELYFMSGECNYHLKNYDDALDRLNKSIQLNPNEDPEKYFFVGRAQQILGNLDLAVEAYQQYLEKQPKKTDEKDEAAAYIQQCKNASEMMKKPINVQIRNIGDKINSEYPEYNPSVSADGKTMIFTSRRPESVGKEQDPEDGKFYEDIYISEKDSMTGKWSDAVSVPGQLNEEGHDANMSLSPDGKQIYVYRNTGFTGSGEIFISKIGRTGKWGKAARLEGDVNTSYFESSACVSPDGKTLYFVSERPKGGFGMGDIYMSKREGKNEWGKAVNLGPMINDEHDQIGVFIHPDGQSLYFASNSPKALGGYDIFKSSLVDGKWSAPENLGYPINTNGDERFFCMSTDGRTAWFSSNRDGGTGDLDIYEIDFSALKKEAEAVSESKVEAIVPKGPPISIVSGKIIDSNAGETIEIELTITDRESGKVTVVNSDENGQYFSTLEGNRNYSIKVSNPNFKTYEFDFFLKAAAEGTFTLEKMIVLDKIKK
;
A
#
# COMPACT_ATOMS: atom_id res chain seq x y z
N MET A 1 18.22 2.71 -8.72
CA MET A 1 18.48 4.13 -9.08
C MET A 1 18.51 4.98 -7.81
N ARG A 2 19.65 5.54 -7.47
CA ARG A 2 19.76 6.45 -6.33
C ARG A 2 19.17 7.80 -6.74
N TRP A 3 17.93 8.08 -6.41
CA TRP A 3 17.43 9.45 -6.37
C TRP A 3 18.06 10.14 -5.17
N ILE A 4 19.22 10.74 -5.39
CA ILE A 4 19.82 11.68 -4.45
C ILE A 4 19.00 12.97 -4.60
N LEU A 5 18.11 13.22 -3.68
CA LEU A 5 17.54 14.54 -3.50
C LEU A 5 18.70 15.53 -3.21
N PRO A 6 18.87 16.58 -4.00
CA PRO A 6 19.88 17.58 -3.69
C PRO A 6 19.43 18.36 -2.45
N LEU A 7 20.33 18.46 -1.48
CA LEU A 7 20.23 19.44 -0.40
C LEU A 7 19.90 20.82 -0.97
N SER A 8 18.72 21.32 -0.72
CA SER A 8 18.32 22.69 -1.02
C SER A 8 19.01 23.64 -0.06
N LEU A 9 20.01 24.32 -0.57
CA LEU A 9 20.59 25.52 0.07
C LEU A 9 19.59 26.68 -0.09
N PHE A 10 18.88 27.02 0.97
CA PHE A 10 18.04 28.24 0.99
C PHE A 10 18.95 29.47 0.96
N ALA A 11 18.90 30.22 -0.15
CA ALA A 11 19.32 31.60 -0.20
C ALA A 11 18.09 32.47 -0.34
N PHE A 12 17.79 33.23 0.71
CA PHE A 12 16.85 34.37 0.67
C PHE A 12 17.23 35.33 -0.43
N LEU A 13 16.35 35.60 -1.38
CA LEU A 13 16.43 36.76 -2.24
C LEU A 13 15.07 37.45 -2.36
N SER A 14 15.11 38.68 -1.94
CA SER A 14 14.09 39.71 -1.90
C SER A 14 13.39 39.99 -3.23
N SER A 15 12.12 40.39 -3.10
CA SER A 15 11.25 40.97 -4.11
C SER A 15 11.96 41.92 -5.07
N ALA A 16 11.92 41.65 -6.37
CA ALA A 16 12.21 42.61 -7.42
C ALA A 16 11.13 42.55 -8.50
N ASN A 17 10.56 43.70 -8.82
CA ASN A 17 9.55 43.96 -9.85
C ASN A 17 9.98 43.43 -11.24
N PRO A 18 9.04 43.00 -12.10
CA PRO A 18 9.38 42.56 -13.44
C PRO A 18 9.65 43.77 -14.33
N VAL A 19 10.91 43.98 -14.69
CA VAL A 19 11.29 44.84 -15.81
C VAL A 19 11.14 44.01 -17.09
N SER A 20 10.19 44.40 -17.94
CA SER A 20 10.04 43.85 -19.29
C SER A 20 11.23 44.28 -20.16
N ALA A 21 12.13 43.38 -20.47
CA ALA A 21 13.18 43.54 -21.47
C ALA A 21 12.94 42.55 -22.61
N HIS A 22 12.63 43.04 -23.81
CA HIS A 22 12.71 42.29 -25.06
C HIS A 22 14.18 41.92 -25.32
N LEU A 23 14.52 40.66 -25.06
CA LEU A 23 15.81 40.04 -25.44
C LEU A 23 15.61 39.23 -26.73
N SER A 24 16.61 39.25 -27.63
CA SER A 24 16.59 38.61 -28.95
C SER A 24 16.29 37.07 -28.86
N ASP A 25 15.43 36.56 -29.75
CA ASP A 25 14.79 35.24 -29.72
C ASP A 25 15.70 34.03 -29.44
N ASN A 26 16.92 33.97 -29.94
CA ASN A 26 17.80 32.80 -29.79
C ASN A 26 18.49 32.68 -28.41
N GLY A 27 18.70 33.80 -27.70
CA GLY A 27 19.25 33.79 -26.35
C GLY A 27 18.20 33.40 -25.32
N THR A 28 16.96 33.78 -25.58
CA THR A 28 15.82 33.54 -24.71
C THR A 28 15.44 32.05 -24.70
N SER A 29 15.44 31.39 -25.87
CA SER A 29 15.12 29.97 -26.00
C SER A 29 16.10 29.05 -25.25
N LYS A 30 17.41 29.29 -25.36
CA LYS A 30 18.41 28.50 -24.60
C LYS A 30 18.29 28.64 -23.08
N VAL A 31 18.06 29.87 -22.60
CA VAL A 31 17.87 30.12 -21.15
C VAL A 31 16.59 29.45 -20.66
N GLN A 32 15.52 29.49 -21.45
CA GLN A 32 14.27 28.81 -21.10
C GLN A 32 14.43 27.28 -21.07
N LEU A 33 15.16 26.64 -22.01
CA LEU A 33 15.45 25.21 -22.01
C LEU A 33 16.25 24.78 -20.76
N ILE A 34 17.24 25.58 -20.34
CA ILE A 34 17.97 25.33 -19.08
C ILE A 34 17.03 25.40 -17.89
N ARG A 35 16.12 26.37 -17.86
CA ARG A 35 15.12 26.50 -16.81
C ARG A 35 14.18 25.28 -16.77
N VAL A 36 13.72 24.82 -17.93
CA VAL A 36 12.90 23.61 -18.05
C VAL A 36 13.64 22.38 -17.50
N LYS A 37 14.92 22.18 -17.89
CA LYS A 37 15.74 21.08 -17.35
C LYS A 37 15.86 21.11 -15.83
N ASN A 38 16.06 22.30 -15.25
CA ASN A 38 16.11 22.44 -13.79
C ASN A 38 14.76 22.11 -13.10
N MET A 39 13.64 22.50 -13.72
CA MET A 39 12.30 22.14 -13.24
C MET A 39 12.10 20.62 -13.30
N MET A 40 12.46 19.97 -14.42
CA MET A 40 12.37 18.51 -14.57
C MET A 40 13.26 17.75 -13.57
N MET A 41 14.50 18.23 -13.36
CA MET A 41 15.39 17.66 -12.32
C MET A 41 14.83 17.83 -10.90
N GLY A 42 14.03 18.86 -10.65
CA GLY A 42 13.32 19.07 -9.40
C GLY A 42 11.95 18.37 -9.30
N GLY A 43 11.55 17.62 -10.34
CA GLY A 43 10.25 16.94 -10.38
C GLY A 43 9.06 17.81 -10.78
N ASP A 44 9.25 19.12 -10.99
CA ASP A 44 8.17 20.05 -11.34
C ASP A 44 7.83 19.99 -12.84
N TYR A 45 7.32 18.81 -13.26
CA TYR A 45 6.95 18.55 -14.66
C TYR A 45 5.78 19.41 -15.14
N PHE A 46 4.88 19.80 -14.24
CA PHE A 46 3.75 20.66 -14.58
C PHE A 46 4.20 22.08 -14.95
N ALA A 47 5.08 22.69 -14.15
CA ALA A 47 5.64 23.99 -14.49
C ALA A 47 6.55 23.92 -15.72
N ALA A 48 7.33 22.85 -15.88
CA ALA A 48 8.13 22.60 -17.07
C ALA A 48 7.28 22.58 -18.34
N MET A 49 6.15 21.86 -18.34
CA MET A 49 5.19 21.82 -19.47
C MET A 49 4.61 23.20 -19.81
N ARG A 50 4.32 24.03 -18.82
CA ARG A 50 3.84 25.41 -19.08
C ARG A 50 4.86 26.23 -19.86
N VAL A 51 6.12 26.16 -19.47
CA VAL A 51 7.21 26.86 -20.16
C VAL A 51 7.42 26.31 -21.57
N MET A 52 7.37 24.97 -21.75
CA MET A 52 7.54 24.34 -23.05
C MET A 52 6.42 24.67 -24.05
N ARG A 53 5.17 24.78 -23.59
CA ARG A 53 4.05 25.23 -24.44
C ARG A 53 4.27 26.61 -25.05
N ASP A 54 4.93 27.49 -24.32
CA ASP A 54 5.25 28.81 -24.85
C ASP A 54 6.43 28.78 -25.81
N LEU A 55 7.41 27.90 -25.61
CA LEU A 55 8.51 27.64 -26.54
C LEU A 55 8.03 27.02 -27.87
N GLU A 56 7.04 26.12 -27.82
CA GLU A 56 6.45 25.47 -28.99
C GLU A 56 5.65 26.43 -29.88
N LYS A 57 5.12 27.52 -29.34
CA LYS A 57 4.46 28.58 -30.14
C LYS A 57 5.43 29.42 -30.97
N GLY A 58 6.71 29.36 -30.63
CA GLY A 58 7.79 29.96 -31.42
C GLY A 58 8.33 28.94 -32.45
N ASP A 59 9.11 29.43 -33.44
CA ASP A 59 9.68 28.57 -34.51
C ASP A 59 10.81 27.61 -34.05
N SER A 60 10.95 27.35 -32.75
CA SER A 60 12.07 26.60 -32.14
C SER A 60 11.75 25.14 -31.82
N THR A 61 11.07 24.42 -32.69
CA THR A 61 10.75 23.00 -32.50
C THR A 61 11.97 22.13 -32.82
N THR A 62 12.69 21.69 -31.78
CA THR A 62 13.86 20.80 -31.87
C THR A 62 13.54 19.40 -31.40
N ALA A 63 14.36 18.41 -31.79
CA ALA A 63 14.23 17.05 -31.27
C ALA A 63 14.34 17.02 -29.73
N GLU A 64 15.24 17.82 -29.16
CA GLU A 64 15.40 17.96 -27.71
C GLU A 64 14.13 18.49 -27.02
N LEU A 65 13.48 19.52 -27.57
CA LEU A 65 12.25 20.07 -27.00
C LEU A 65 11.11 19.02 -27.02
N TYR A 66 10.96 18.29 -28.12
CA TYR A 66 9.97 17.21 -28.20
C TYR A 66 10.28 16.06 -27.25
N PHE A 67 11.57 15.70 -27.04
CA PHE A 67 11.96 14.69 -26.06
C PHE A 67 11.56 15.12 -24.65
N MET A 68 11.98 16.32 -24.21
CA MET A 68 11.64 16.85 -22.88
C MET A 68 10.12 16.97 -22.67
N SER A 69 9.37 17.40 -23.69
CA SER A 69 7.92 17.46 -23.64
C SER A 69 7.29 16.06 -23.52
N GLY A 70 7.85 15.06 -24.20
CA GLY A 70 7.44 13.67 -24.10
C GLY A 70 7.70 13.08 -22.73
N GLU A 71 8.89 13.30 -22.18
CA GLU A 71 9.26 12.89 -20.83
C GLU A 71 8.35 13.52 -19.76
N CYS A 72 8.09 14.84 -19.85
CA CYS A 72 7.16 15.50 -18.95
C CYS A 72 5.74 14.93 -19.05
N ASN A 73 5.22 14.69 -20.27
CA ASN A 73 3.90 14.06 -20.43
C ASN A 73 3.87 12.66 -19.84
N TYR A 74 4.95 11.87 -19.97
CA TYR A 74 5.07 10.57 -19.34
C TYR A 74 4.95 10.66 -17.81
N HIS A 75 5.68 11.56 -17.17
CA HIS A 75 5.62 11.76 -15.72
C HIS A 75 4.27 12.32 -15.25
N LEU A 76 3.61 13.12 -16.09
CA LEU A 76 2.24 13.61 -15.86
C LEU A 76 1.16 12.57 -16.23
N LYS A 77 1.57 11.34 -16.62
CA LYS A 77 0.71 10.21 -16.99
C LYS A 77 -0.16 10.44 -18.24
N ASN A 78 0.19 11.41 -19.06
CA ASN A 78 -0.41 11.67 -20.37
C ASN A 78 0.30 10.81 -21.44
N TYR A 79 0.12 9.49 -21.38
CA TYR A 79 0.95 8.54 -22.15
C TYR A 79 0.79 8.65 -23.66
N ASP A 80 -0.42 8.93 -24.19
CA ASP A 80 -0.64 9.15 -25.61
C ASP A 80 0.08 10.40 -26.11
N ASP A 81 -0.03 11.52 -25.37
CA ASP A 81 0.70 12.75 -25.70
C ASP A 81 2.22 12.55 -25.57
N ALA A 82 2.66 11.77 -24.58
CA ALA A 82 4.07 11.41 -24.41
C ALA A 82 4.59 10.68 -25.65
N LEU A 83 3.86 9.65 -26.13
CA LEU A 83 4.22 8.89 -27.33
C LEU A 83 4.27 9.79 -28.58
N ASP A 84 3.30 10.69 -28.74
CA ASP A 84 3.26 11.63 -29.87
C ASP A 84 4.51 12.50 -29.90
N ARG A 85 4.90 13.06 -28.75
CA ARG A 85 6.08 13.92 -28.60
C ARG A 85 7.40 13.14 -28.76
N LEU A 86 7.52 11.98 -28.13
CA LEU A 86 8.69 11.12 -28.23
C LEU A 86 8.92 10.64 -29.66
N ASN A 87 7.86 10.23 -30.36
CA ASN A 87 7.95 9.80 -31.77
C ASN A 87 8.35 10.95 -32.68
N LYS A 88 7.89 12.19 -32.46
CA LYS A 88 8.36 13.38 -33.18
C LYS A 88 9.85 13.63 -32.93
N SER A 89 10.31 13.51 -31.69
CA SER A 89 11.73 13.62 -31.37
C SER A 89 12.56 12.58 -32.11
N ILE A 90 12.11 11.34 -32.15
CA ILE A 90 12.76 10.23 -32.89
C ILE A 90 12.83 10.50 -34.40
N GLN A 91 11.73 11.00 -34.99
CA GLN A 91 11.67 11.35 -36.40
C GLN A 91 12.65 12.47 -36.78
N LEU A 92 12.81 13.47 -35.92
CA LEU A 92 13.71 14.60 -36.15
C LEU A 92 15.18 14.20 -35.97
N ASN A 93 15.51 13.42 -34.95
CA ASN A 93 16.86 12.92 -34.72
C ASN A 93 16.85 11.57 -33.97
N PRO A 94 16.92 10.44 -34.69
CA PRO A 94 16.83 9.11 -34.08
C PRO A 94 18.07 8.70 -33.26
N ASN A 95 19.17 9.44 -33.36
CA ASN A 95 20.43 9.11 -32.69
C ASN A 95 20.80 10.05 -31.54
N GLU A 96 20.05 11.12 -31.36
CA GLU A 96 20.20 12.02 -30.23
C GLU A 96 19.44 11.43 -29.05
N ASP A 97 20.06 11.33 -27.91
CA ASP A 97 19.51 10.83 -26.67
C ASP A 97 18.73 9.47 -26.75
N PRO A 98 19.34 8.35 -26.43
CA PRO A 98 18.67 7.04 -26.45
C PRO A 98 17.49 6.93 -25.47
N GLU A 99 17.42 7.74 -24.40
CA GLU A 99 16.39 7.65 -23.36
C GLU A 99 14.96 7.84 -23.91
N LYS A 100 14.81 8.54 -25.04
CA LYS A 100 13.51 8.63 -25.71
C LYS A 100 12.88 7.27 -26.06
N TYR A 101 13.71 6.29 -26.42
CA TYR A 101 13.25 4.91 -26.66
C TYR A 101 12.86 4.21 -25.36
N PHE A 102 13.54 4.50 -24.26
CA PHE A 102 13.17 4.01 -22.94
C PHE A 102 11.78 4.50 -22.54
N PHE A 103 11.51 5.82 -22.64
CA PHE A 103 10.21 6.38 -22.33
C PHE A 103 9.09 5.92 -23.29
N VAL A 104 9.41 5.70 -24.57
CA VAL A 104 8.46 5.04 -25.51
C VAL A 104 8.12 3.65 -24.99
N GLY A 105 9.12 2.86 -24.62
CA GLY A 105 8.92 1.52 -24.06
C GLY A 105 8.03 1.55 -22.81
N ARG A 106 8.28 2.48 -21.89
CA ARG A 106 7.48 2.64 -20.66
C ARG A 106 6.04 3.01 -20.96
N ALA A 107 5.81 4.00 -21.82
CA ALA A 107 4.46 4.43 -22.19
C ALA A 107 3.69 3.31 -22.91
N GLN A 108 4.34 2.61 -23.87
CA GLN A 108 3.73 1.47 -24.57
C GLN A 108 3.39 0.31 -23.63
N GLN A 109 4.26 0.00 -22.65
CA GLN A 109 4.01 -1.03 -21.65
C GLN A 109 2.77 -0.72 -20.83
N ILE A 110 2.65 0.51 -20.31
CA ILE A 110 1.50 0.96 -19.51
C ILE A 110 0.21 0.89 -20.31
N LEU A 111 0.26 1.30 -21.59
CA LEU A 111 -0.89 1.22 -22.52
C LEU A 111 -1.20 -0.22 -23.01
N GLY A 112 -0.47 -1.24 -22.54
CA GLY A 112 -0.71 -2.64 -22.89
C GLY A 112 -0.17 -3.06 -24.25
N ASN A 113 0.55 -2.21 -24.96
CA ASN A 113 1.14 -2.48 -26.28
C ASN A 113 2.50 -3.20 -26.11
N LEU A 114 2.47 -4.40 -25.50
CA LEU A 114 3.65 -5.10 -24.99
C LEU A 114 4.72 -5.37 -26.05
N ASP A 115 4.35 -5.72 -27.27
CA ASP A 115 5.31 -5.98 -28.35
C ASP A 115 6.03 -4.69 -28.75
N LEU A 116 5.31 -3.56 -28.87
CA LEU A 116 5.89 -2.25 -29.17
C LEU A 116 6.80 -1.77 -28.04
N ALA A 117 6.44 -2.06 -26.79
CA ALA A 117 7.26 -1.77 -25.64
C ALA A 117 8.60 -2.53 -25.70
N VAL A 118 8.56 -3.84 -25.97
CA VAL A 118 9.78 -4.67 -26.14
C VAL A 118 10.67 -4.14 -27.25
N GLU A 119 10.10 -3.79 -28.42
CA GLU A 119 10.84 -3.20 -29.54
C GLU A 119 11.53 -1.90 -29.14
N ALA A 120 10.84 -1.02 -28.44
CA ALA A 120 11.40 0.26 -27.99
C ALA A 120 12.53 0.06 -26.97
N TYR A 121 12.36 -0.81 -25.98
CA TYR A 121 13.45 -1.15 -25.02
C TYR A 121 14.65 -1.78 -25.70
N GLN A 122 14.46 -2.65 -26.69
CA GLN A 122 15.56 -3.22 -27.48
C GLN A 122 16.34 -2.13 -28.23
N GLN A 123 15.63 -1.16 -28.85
CA GLN A 123 16.27 -0.01 -29.50
C GLN A 123 17.06 0.85 -28.50
N TYR A 124 16.54 1.06 -27.29
CA TYR A 124 17.27 1.73 -26.22
C TYR A 124 18.57 0.98 -25.88
N LEU A 125 18.48 -0.34 -25.63
CA LEU A 125 19.63 -1.18 -25.27
C LEU A 125 20.72 -1.19 -26.37
N GLU A 126 20.32 -1.17 -27.65
CA GLU A 126 21.25 -1.12 -28.78
C GLU A 126 21.96 0.23 -28.91
N LYS A 127 21.23 1.34 -28.67
CA LYS A 127 21.76 2.69 -28.83
C LYS A 127 22.51 3.20 -27.60
N GLN A 128 22.27 2.66 -26.43
CA GLN A 128 22.98 3.03 -25.20
C GLN A 128 24.33 2.29 -25.11
N PRO A 129 25.47 2.99 -25.35
CA PRO A 129 26.78 2.32 -25.45
C PRO A 129 27.38 1.93 -24.09
N LYS A 130 26.90 2.51 -23.00
CA LYS A 130 27.43 2.29 -21.66
C LYS A 130 26.50 1.42 -20.83
N LYS A 131 27.06 0.68 -19.88
CA LYS A 131 26.26 0.04 -18.84
C LYS A 131 25.77 1.14 -17.88
N THR A 132 24.46 1.26 -17.71
CA THR A 132 23.79 2.18 -16.79
C THR A 132 22.73 1.40 -16.02
N ASP A 133 22.28 1.94 -14.91
CA ASP A 133 21.21 1.32 -14.12
C ASP A 133 19.93 1.20 -14.98
N GLU A 134 19.62 2.21 -15.82
CA GLU A 134 18.47 2.20 -16.73
C GLU A 134 18.56 1.08 -17.78
N LYS A 135 19.77 0.63 -18.11
CA LYS A 135 19.96 -0.53 -19.00
C LYS A 135 19.53 -1.83 -18.36
N ASP A 136 19.85 -2.00 -17.08
CA ASP A 136 19.43 -3.15 -16.31
C ASP A 136 17.90 -3.09 -16.09
N GLU A 137 17.32 -1.90 -15.86
CA GLU A 137 15.86 -1.67 -15.80
C GLU A 137 15.16 -2.01 -17.13
N ALA A 138 15.66 -1.54 -18.26
CA ALA A 138 15.07 -1.85 -19.57
C ALA A 138 15.03 -3.37 -19.84
N ALA A 139 16.06 -4.11 -19.41
CA ALA A 139 16.08 -5.56 -19.51
C ALA A 139 15.01 -6.21 -18.59
N ALA A 140 14.81 -5.66 -17.40
CA ALA A 140 13.77 -6.10 -16.48
C ALA A 140 12.36 -5.85 -17.06
N TYR A 141 12.11 -4.67 -17.65
CA TYR A 141 10.85 -4.34 -18.30
C TYR A 141 10.55 -5.20 -19.52
N ILE A 142 11.55 -5.58 -20.32
CA ILE A 142 11.38 -6.59 -21.37
C ILE A 142 10.89 -7.92 -20.78
N GLN A 143 11.45 -8.33 -19.64
CA GLN A 143 11.01 -9.57 -18.97
C GLN A 143 9.58 -9.43 -18.43
N GLN A 144 9.22 -8.28 -17.84
CA GLN A 144 7.86 -7.99 -17.41
C GLN A 144 6.85 -8.08 -18.58
N CYS A 145 7.14 -7.45 -19.71
CA CYS A 145 6.29 -7.53 -20.91
C CYS A 145 6.07 -8.98 -21.37
N LYS A 146 7.11 -9.83 -21.32
CA LYS A 146 6.98 -11.26 -21.65
C LYS A 146 6.10 -12.00 -20.63
N ASN A 147 6.29 -11.73 -19.33
CA ASN A 147 5.47 -12.33 -18.28
C ASN A 147 4.00 -11.92 -18.45
N ALA A 148 3.74 -10.63 -18.67
CA ALA A 148 2.40 -10.11 -18.92
C ALA A 148 1.72 -10.83 -20.10
N SER A 149 2.42 -10.93 -21.25
CA SER A 149 1.91 -11.64 -22.43
C SER A 149 1.55 -13.09 -22.14
N GLU A 150 2.32 -13.80 -21.32
CA GLU A 150 2.03 -15.20 -20.95
C GLU A 150 0.90 -15.32 -19.92
N MET A 151 0.85 -14.45 -18.91
CA MET A 151 -0.16 -14.48 -17.86
C MET A 151 -1.54 -14.05 -18.40
N MET A 152 -1.60 -13.07 -19.29
CA MET A 152 -2.84 -12.62 -19.93
C MET A 152 -3.51 -13.71 -20.79
N LYS A 153 -2.74 -14.68 -21.28
CA LYS A 153 -3.30 -15.86 -21.99
C LYS A 153 -4.01 -16.84 -21.08
N LYS A 154 -3.78 -16.74 -19.75
CA LYS A 154 -4.31 -17.66 -18.73
C LYS A 154 -4.90 -16.87 -17.56
N PRO A 155 -5.98 -16.10 -17.79
CA PRO A 155 -6.57 -15.27 -16.76
C PRO A 155 -7.12 -16.13 -15.63
N ILE A 156 -7.00 -15.57 -14.41
CA ILE A 156 -7.57 -16.18 -13.21
C ILE A 156 -9.07 -15.86 -13.16
N ASN A 157 -9.88 -16.82 -12.75
CA ASN A 157 -11.33 -16.67 -12.67
C ASN A 157 -11.76 -15.90 -11.43
N VAL A 158 -11.60 -14.58 -11.46
CA VAL A 158 -12.04 -13.65 -10.43
C VAL A 158 -12.86 -12.53 -11.02
N GLN A 159 -13.73 -11.91 -10.23
CA GLN A 159 -14.42 -10.69 -10.60
C GLN A 159 -13.76 -9.50 -9.91
N ILE A 160 -13.41 -8.51 -10.69
CA ILE A 160 -12.81 -7.25 -10.19
C ILE A 160 -13.75 -6.12 -10.57
N ARG A 161 -14.06 -5.26 -9.61
CA ARG A 161 -14.91 -4.09 -9.83
C ARG A 161 -14.33 -2.86 -9.13
N ASN A 162 -14.47 -1.71 -9.75
CA ASN A 162 -14.29 -0.44 -9.06
C ASN A 162 -15.31 -0.36 -7.91
N ILE A 163 -14.87 0.01 -6.72
CA ILE A 163 -15.72 -0.01 -5.52
C ILE A 163 -16.83 1.05 -5.57
N GLY A 164 -16.72 2.05 -6.46
CA GLY A 164 -17.73 3.04 -6.76
C GLY A 164 -17.54 4.37 -6.03
N ASP A 165 -18.43 5.31 -6.36
CA ASP A 165 -18.38 6.73 -6.00
C ASP A 165 -18.59 7.06 -4.50
N LYS A 166 -18.96 6.08 -3.71
CA LYS A 166 -19.01 6.21 -2.24
C LYS A 166 -17.60 6.26 -1.63
N ILE A 167 -16.66 5.60 -2.27
CA ILE A 167 -15.27 5.47 -1.85
C ILE A 167 -14.35 6.24 -2.81
N ASN A 168 -14.41 5.96 -4.12
CA ASN A 168 -13.57 6.59 -5.13
C ASN A 168 -14.12 7.95 -5.57
N SER A 169 -13.22 8.84 -5.98
CA SER A 169 -13.53 10.19 -6.48
C SER A 169 -12.67 10.50 -7.72
N GLU A 170 -12.67 11.74 -8.16
CA GLU A 170 -11.74 12.22 -9.19
C GLU A 170 -10.29 12.39 -8.69
N TYR A 171 -10.05 12.21 -7.40
CA TYR A 171 -8.76 12.28 -6.74
C TYR A 171 -8.22 10.88 -6.44
N PRO A 172 -6.92 10.73 -6.12
CA PRO A 172 -6.38 9.43 -5.74
C PRO A 172 -6.97 8.89 -4.44
N GLU A 173 -7.43 7.64 -4.46
CA GLU A 173 -7.78 6.84 -3.29
C GLU A 173 -6.92 5.58 -3.25
N TYR A 174 -6.27 5.34 -2.11
CA TYR A 174 -5.37 4.20 -1.99
C TYR A 174 -5.19 3.69 -0.56
N ASN A 175 -4.49 2.57 -0.46
CA ASN A 175 -4.21 1.86 0.77
C ASN A 175 -5.48 1.48 1.56
N PRO A 176 -6.43 0.75 0.93
CA PRO A 176 -7.58 0.25 1.65
C PRO A 176 -7.15 -0.71 2.77
N SER A 177 -7.73 -0.56 3.94
CA SER A 177 -7.56 -1.49 5.04
C SER A 177 -8.91 -1.75 5.71
N VAL A 178 -9.28 -3.02 5.84
CA VAL A 178 -10.60 -3.45 6.30
C VAL A 178 -10.48 -4.20 7.61
N SER A 179 -11.36 -3.91 8.56
CA SER A 179 -11.45 -4.64 9.84
C SER A 179 -11.75 -6.13 9.62
N ALA A 180 -11.30 -6.99 10.54
CA ALA A 180 -11.46 -8.44 10.38
C ALA A 180 -12.93 -8.89 10.31
N ASP A 181 -13.87 -8.12 10.85
CA ASP A 181 -15.32 -8.36 10.74
C ASP A 181 -15.92 -7.85 9.41
N GLY A 182 -15.11 -7.20 8.57
CA GLY A 182 -15.47 -6.71 7.25
C GLY A 182 -16.40 -5.48 7.23
N LYS A 183 -16.55 -4.77 8.37
CA LYS A 183 -17.53 -3.70 8.51
C LYS A 183 -16.96 -2.30 8.33
N THR A 184 -15.70 -2.09 8.66
CA THR A 184 -15.04 -0.79 8.60
C THR A 184 -13.93 -0.82 7.58
N MET A 185 -13.90 0.14 6.67
CA MET A 185 -12.79 0.39 5.75
C MET A 185 -12.20 1.75 6.06
N ILE A 186 -10.89 1.81 6.14
CA ILE A 186 -10.12 3.05 6.11
C ILE A 186 -9.25 3.08 4.85
N PHE A 187 -8.97 4.26 4.36
CA PHE A 187 -8.11 4.47 3.20
C PHE A 187 -7.57 5.91 3.18
N THR A 188 -6.56 6.15 2.38
CA THR A 188 -6.00 7.48 2.14
C THR A 188 -6.64 8.09 0.90
N SER A 189 -6.96 9.38 0.96
CA SER A 189 -7.39 10.16 -0.21
C SER A 189 -6.76 11.54 -0.23
N ARG A 190 -6.61 12.11 -1.43
CA ARG A 190 -6.08 13.46 -1.67
C ARG A 190 -7.17 14.42 -2.16
N ARG A 191 -8.32 14.38 -1.48
CA ARG A 191 -9.50 15.22 -1.78
C ARG A 191 -9.31 16.65 -1.28
N PRO A 192 -10.02 17.65 -1.87
CA PRO A 192 -9.92 19.04 -1.46
C PRO A 192 -10.47 19.33 -0.05
N GLU A 193 -11.20 18.39 0.54
CA GLU A 193 -11.69 18.47 1.93
C GLU A 193 -10.64 18.07 2.97
N SER A 194 -9.38 17.80 2.58
CA SER A 194 -8.28 17.53 3.51
C SER A 194 -8.14 18.63 4.57
N VAL A 195 -7.67 18.25 5.75
CA VAL A 195 -7.59 19.15 6.93
C VAL A 195 -6.77 20.41 6.62
N GLY A 196 -5.64 20.28 5.95
CA GLY A 196 -4.78 21.39 5.55
C GLY A 196 -5.36 22.29 4.45
N LYS A 197 -6.29 21.78 3.62
CA LYS A 197 -6.88 22.46 2.45
C LYS A 197 -5.87 23.06 1.47
N GLU A 198 -4.63 22.70 1.61
CA GLU A 198 -3.53 23.18 0.78
C GLU A 198 -3.14 22.10 -0.23
N GLN A 199 -2.51 22.54 -1.30
CA GLN A 199 -1.92 21.66 -2.29
C GLN A 199 -0.43 21.53 -2.01
N ASP A 200 0.08 20.31 -2.11
CA ASP A 200 1.49 20.02 -2.08
C ASP A 200 2.18 20.79 -3.23
N PRO A 201 3.16 21.64 -2.92
CA PRO A 201 3.85 22.41 -3.96
C PRO A 201 4.67 21.51 -4.92
N GLU A 202 4.95 20.26 -4.56
CA GLU A 202 5.74 19.37 -5.41
C GLU A 202 4.92 18.81 -6.59
N ASP A 203 3.66 18.43 -6.36
CA ASP A 203 2.82 17.82 -7.40
C ASP A 203 1.49 18.54 -7.67
N GLY A 204 1.16 19.56 -6.88
CA GLY A 204 -0.06 20.35 -7.03
C GLY A 204 -1.34 19.63 -6.62
N LYS A 205 -1.26 18.46 -5.99
CA LYS A 205 -2.39 17.71 -5.44
C LYS A 205 -2.63 18.11 -3.99
N PHE A 206 -3.84 17.89 -3.47
CA PHE A 206 -4.11 18.12 -2.05
C PHE A 206 -3.30 17.16 -1.17
N TYR A 207 -3.01 17.57 0.06
CA TYR A 207 -2.37 16.71 1.05
C TYR A 207 -3.21 15.46 1.33
N GLU A 208 -2.55 14.41 1.76
CA GLU A 208 -3.14 13.13 2.11
C GLU A 208 -3.87 13.20 3.44
N ASP A 209 -5.12 12.77 3.45
CA ASP A 209 -5.92 12.55 4.66
C ASP A 209 -6.47 11.12 4.70
N ILE A 210 -6.74 10.63 5.90
CA ILE A 210 -7.33 9.33 6.13
C ILE A 210 -8.85 9.45 6.19
N TYR A 211 -9.53 8.61 5.42
CA TYR A 211 -10.98 8.51 5.33
C TYR A 211 -11.46 7.18 5.87
N ILE A 212 -12.73 7.16 6.29
CA ILE A 212 -13.42 5.97 6.81
C ILE A 212 -14.77 5.80 6.12
N SER A 213 -15.15 4.55 5.88
CA SER A 213 -16.48 4.15 5.45
C SER A 213 -16.91 2.90 6.21
N GLU A 214 -18.21 2.83 6.52
CA GLU A 214 -18.82 1.72 7.22
C GLU A 214 -19.72 0.91 6.28
N LYS A 215 -19.65 -0.42 6.39
CA LYS A 215 -20.46 -1.32 5.58
C LYS A 215 -21.80 -1.58 6.27
N ASP A 216 -22.89 -1.22 5.61
CA ASP A 216 -24.24 -1.52 6.08
C ASP A 216 -24.47 -3.03 6.09
N SER A 217 -24.79 -3.59 7.25
CA SER A 217 -24.92 -5.04 7.46
C SER A 217 -26.13 -5.66 6.74
N MET A 218 -27.15 -4.85 6.36
CA MET A 218 -28.36 -5.35 5.69
C MET A 218 -28.23 -5.31 4.17
N THR A 219 -27.60 -4.27 3.65
CA THR A 219 -27.46 -4.06 2.20
C THR A 219 -26.10 -4.51 1.66
N GLY A 220 -25.09 -4.68 2.52
CA GLY A 220 -23.73 -4.99 2.14
C GLY A 220 -23.00 -3.84 1.43
N LYS A 221 -23.57 -2.63 1.43
CA LYS A 221 -23.01 -1.46 0.75
C LYS A 221 -22.16 -0.61 1.69
N TRP A 222 -21.11 0.00 1.16
CA TRP A 222 -20.33 1.00 1.84
C TRP A 222 -21.09 2.33 1.95
N SER A 223 -20.93 3.02 3.07
CA SER A 223 -21.41 4.40 3.26
C SER A 223 -20.58 5.38 2.44
N ASP A 224 -21.04 6.63 2.32
CA ASP A 224 -20.19 7.71 1.83
C ASP A 224 -18.95 7.83 2.72
N ALA A 225 -17.77 7.97 2.08
CA ALA A 225 -16.52 8.17 2.78
C ALA A 225 -16.50 9.52 3.50
N VAL A 226 -16.04 9.52 4.74
CA VAL A 226 -15.86 10.73 5.53
C VAL A 226 -14.44 10.77 6.13
N SER A 227 -13.91 11.97 6.35
CA SER A 227 -12.65 12.13 7.07
C SER A 227 -12.77 11.47 8.46
N VAL A 228 -11.75 10.72 8.89
CA VAL A 228 -11.80 10.02 10.20
C VAL A 228 -12.06 10.99 11.34
N PRO A 229 -13.02 10.68 12.24
CA PRO A 229 -13.37 11.58 13.33
C PRO A 229 -12.28 11.61 14.41
N GLY A 230 -11.86 12.79 14.82
CA GLY A 230 -10.91 12.95 15.94
C GLY A 230 -9.73 13.82 15.61
N GLN A 231 -8.53 13.39 16.03
CA GLN A 231 -7.27 14.15 15.92
C GLN A 231 -6.22 13.37 15.12
N LEU A 232 -6.66 12.51 14.19
CA LEU A 232 -5.75 11.69 13.42
C LEU A 232 -5.18 12.44 12.22
N ASN A 233 -6.02 13.11 11.45
CA ASN A 233 -5.57 13.97 10.36
C ASN A 233 -5.10 15.32 10.92
N GLU A 234 -3.93 15.76 10.49
CA GLU A 234 -3.30 17.04 10.84
C GLU A 234 -3.05 17.87 9.56
N GLU A 235 -2.38 19.01 9.66
CA GLU A 235 -1.90 19.75 8.50
C GLU A 235 -0.70 19.00 7.89
N GLY A 236 -0.76 18.64 6.62
CA GLY A 236 0.29 17.90 5.91
C GLY A 236 -0.17 16.51 5.47
N HIS A 237 0.79 15.61 5.23
CA HIS A 237 0.53 14.27 4.75
C HIS A 237 0.23 13.30 5.90
N ASP A 238 -1.00 12.82 5.97
CA ASP A 238 -1.44 11.74 6.84
C ASP A 238 -1.96 10.57 6.00
N ALA A 239 -1.15 9.53 5.82
CA ALA A 239 -1.57 8.33 5.09
C ALA A 239 -1.75 7.14 6.04
N ASN A 240 -2.82 6.37 5.87
CA ASN A 240 -2.95 5.13 6.61
C ASN A 240 -2.00 4.07 6.06
N MET A 241 -1.50 3.21 6.94
CA MET A 241 -0.75 2.00 6.55
C MET A 241 -1.63 0.75 6.73
N SER A 242 -2.23 0.59 7.89
CA SER A 242 -3.17 -0.49 8.16
C SER A 242 -4.05 -0.25 9.38
N LEU A 243 -5.18 -0.94 9.40
CA LEU A 243 -6.05 -1.08 10.55
C LEU A 243 -5.69 -2.37 11.30
N SER A 244 -5.66 -2.33 12.64
CA SER A 244 -5.53 -3.57 13.40
C SER A 244 -6.75 -4.48 13.17
N PRO A 245 -6.61 -5.82 13.30
CA PRO A 245 -7.70 -6.76 13.05
C PRO A 245 -8.99 -6.46 13.85
N ASP A 246 -8.86 -5.91 15.06
CA ASP A 246 -9.99 -5.50 15.90
C ASP A 246 -10.60 -4.14 15.53
N GLY A 247 -10.05 -3.45 14.53
CA GLY A 247 -10.52 -2.15 14.07
C GLY A 247 -10.25 -0.98 15.02
N LYS A 248 -9.40 -1.15 16.06
CA LYS A 248 -9.23 -0.16 17.13
C LYS A 248 -7.92 0.59 17.11
N GLN A 249 -6.94 0.13 16.36
CA GLN A 249 -5.66 0.77 16.18
C GLN A 249 -5.41 0.97 14.70
N ILE A 250 -4.88 2.14 14.35
CA ILE A 250 -4.48 2.48 12.99
C ILE A 250 -2.99 2.80 13.00
N TYR A 251 -2.25 2.17 12.11
CA TYR A 251 -0.89 2.55 11.80
C TYR A 251 -0.92 3.58 10.68
N VAL A 252 -0.17 4.66 10.86
CA VAL A 252 -0.13 5.78 9.93
C VAL A 252 1.29 6.15 9.57
N TYR A 253 1.46 6.57 8.35
CA TYR A 253 2.64 7.23 7.84
C TYR A 253 2.55 8.72 8.12
N ARG A 254 3.67 9.29 8.56
CA ARG A 254 3.86 10.73 8.62
C ARG A 254 5.24 11.13 8.17
N ASN A 255 5.29 12.18 7.38
CA ASN A 255 6.55 12.87 7.11
C ASN A 255 6.76 13.94 8.19
N THR A 256 7.73 13.70 9.10
CA THR A 256 7.93 14.54 10.29
C THR A 256 8.96 15.65 10.13
N GLY A 257 9.44 15.91 8.90
CA GLY A 257 10.33 17.05 8.76
C GLY A 257 11.39 17.00 7.66
N PHE A 258 12.38 17.83 7.79
CA PHE A 258 13.43 18.25 6.87
C PHE A 258 14.23 17.17 6.11
N THR A 259 14.01 15.92 6.37
CA THR A 259 14.83 14.81 5.82
C THR A 259 14.12 13.96 4.78
N GLY A 260 12.84 14.22 4.46
CA GLY A 260 12.07 13.36 3.56
C GLY A 260 11.86 11.92 4.09
N SER A 261 12.22 11.65 5.35
CA SER A 261 12.01 10.36 5.99
C SER A 261 10.57 10.25 6.48
N GLY A 262 9.85 9.23 5.98
CA GLY A 262 8.56 8.85 6.53
C GLY A 262 8.73 7.94 7.74
N GLU A 263 7.88 8.10 8.74
CA GLU A 263 7.92 7.32 9.97
C GLU A 263 6.57 6.70 10.27
N ILE A 264 6.57 5.60 11.03
CA ILE A 264 5.38 4.86 11.44
C ILE A 264 4.88 5.39 12.79
N PHE A 265 3.62 5.79 12.80
CA PHE A 265 2.88 6.20 13.99
C PHE A 265 1.72 5.25 14.24
N ILE A 266 1.17 5.30 15.43
CA ILE A 266 -0.02 4.55 15.83
C ILE A 266 -1.04 5.47 16.50
N SER A 267 -2.30 5.36 16.11
CA SER A 267 -3.42 5.98 16.82
C SER A 267 -4.39 4.91 17.31
N LYS A 268 -5.17 5.25 18.33
CA LYS A 268 -6.22 4.39 18.91
C LYS A 268 -7.54 5.11 18.92
N ILE A 269 -8.60 4.34 18.69
CA ILE A 269 -9.95 4.86 18.82
C ILE A 269 -10.33 4.94 20.31
N GLY A 270 -10.79 6.10 20.73
CA GLY A 270 -11.24 6.32 22.11
C GLY A 270 -12.66 5.82 22.35
N ARG A 271 -13.12 5.90 23.61
CA ARG A 271 -14.47 5.48 24.03
C ARG A 271 -15.62 6.21 23.32
N THR A 272 -15.35 7.38 22.78
CA THR A 272 -16.32 8.20 22.04
C THR A 272 -16.39 7.89 20.55
N GLY A 273 -15.65 6.87 20.07
CA GLY A 273 -15.55 6.55 18.64
C GLY A 273 -14.65 7.53 17.86
N LYS A 274 -13.86 8.38 18.54
CA LYS A 274 -12.95 9.32 17.91
C LYS A 274 -11.53 8.80 17.98
N TRP A 275 -10.78 8.97 16.91
CA TRP A 275 -9.36 8.65 16.85
C TRP A 275 -8.54 9.69 17.63
N GLY A 276 -7.60 9.22 18.42
CA GLY A 276 -6.65 10.05 19.15
C GLY A 276 -5.55 10.58 18.25
N LYS A 277 -4.76 11.50 18.78
CA LYS A 277 -3.53 11.94 18.12
C LYS A 277 -2.59 10.74 17.95
N ALA A 278 -2.00 10.61 16.76
CA ALA A 278 -1.04 9.55 16.49
C ALA A 278 0.27 9.75 17.29
N ALA A 279 0.76 8.66 17.87
CA ALA A 279 2.04 8.62 18.59
C ALA A 279 3.07 7.84 17.76
N ARG A 280 4.31 8.34 17.72
CA ARG A 280 5.42 7.66 17.05
C ARG A 280 5.64 6.29 17.68
N LEU A 281 5.89 5.26 16.87
CA LEU A 281 6.28 3.95 17.40
C LEU A 281 7.69 4.02 18.00
N GLU A 282 7.84 3.38 19.15
CA GLU A 282 9.12 3.26 19.86
C GLU A 282 9.83 1.95 19.48
N GLY A 283 11.15 1.91 19.69
CA GLY A 283 12.00 0.76 19.36
C GLY A 283 12.73 0.92 18.02
N ASP A 284 13.15 -0.21 17.43
CA ASP A 284 13.97 -0.24 16.19
C ASP A 284 13.14 -0.25 14.90
N VAL A 285 11.92 0.29 14.94
CA VAL A 285 11.03 0.36 13.76
C VAL A 285 11.35 1.58 12.92
N ASN A 286 11.29 2.76 13.52
CA ASN A 286 11.55 4.02 12.83
C ASN A 286 13.04 4.37 12.83
N THR A 287 13.56 4.75 11.67
CA THR A 287 14.97 5.12 11.47
C THR A 287 15.09 6.53 10.88
N SER A 288 16.28 6.90 10.40
CA SER A 288 16.50 8.11 9.59
C SER A 288 16.21 7.89 8.11
N TYR A 289 15.74 6.71 7.74
CA TYR A 289 15.35 6.33 6.39
C TYR A 289 13.83 6.28 6.28
N PHE A 290 13.35 5.96 5.11
CA PHE A 290 11.92 5.94 4.82
C PHE A 290 11.28 4.63 5.30
N GLU A 291 10.22 4.72 6.10
CA GLU A 291 9.36 3.62 6.49
C GLU A 291 7.95 3.87 5.90
N SER A 292 7.50 3.03 4.96
CA SER A 292 6.34 3.33 4.10
C SER A 292 5.08 2.52 4.35
N SER A 293 5.18 1.38 5.00
CA SER A 293 4.05 0.46 5.22
C SER A 293 4.21 -0.28 6.53
N ALA A 294 3.12 -0.58 7.21
CA ALA A 294 3.12 -1.39 8.42
C ALA A 294 1.82 -2.18 8.57
N CYS A 295 1.91 -3.43 9.01
CA CYS A 295 0.76 -4.28 9.32
C CYS A 295 1.07 -5.17 10.51
N VAL A 296 0.14 -5.26 11.47
CA VAL A 296 0.33 -6.08 12.67
C VAL A 296 -0.27 -7.47 12.49
N SER A 297 0.42 -8.50 13.02
CA SER A 297 -0.11 -9.86 13.04
C SER A 297 -1.42 -9.96 13.83
N PRO A 298 -2.28 -10.96 13.54
CA PRO A 298 -3.58 -11.13 14.19
C PRO A 298 -3.53 -11.22 15.72
N ASP A 299 -2.43 -11.75 16.26
CA ASP A 299 -2.19 -11.85 17.70
C ASP A 299 -1.61 -10.55 18.32
N GLY A 300 -1.39 -9.52 17.51
CA GLY A 300 -0.84 -8.22 17.93
C GLY A 300 0.63 -8.24 18.32
N LYS A 301 1.36 -9.35 18.10
CA LYS A 301 2.72 -9.57 18.64
C LYS A 301 3.84 -9.34 17.63
N THR A 302 3.54 -9.31 16.35
CA THR A 302 4.52 -9.08 15.28
C THR A 302 4.07 -7.93 14.40
N LEU A 303 4.92 -6.95 14.21
CA LEU A 303 4.74 -5.91 13.20
C LEU A 303 5.56 -6.30 11.98
N TYR A 304 4.93 -6.30 10.81
CA TYR A 304 5.58 -6.35 9.52
C TYR A 304 5.58 -4.93 8.95
N PHE A 305 6.70 -4.48 8.41
CA PHE A 305 6.81 -3.13 7.88
C PHE A 305 7.86 -3.04 6.78
N VAL A 306 7.78 -2.01 5.97
CA VAL A 306 8.74 -1.73 4.89
C VAL A 306 9.68 -0.62 5.32
N SER A 307 10.97 -0.79 5.08
CA SER A 307 12.00 0.21 5.37
C SER A 307 13.09 0.22 4.30
N GLU A 308 13.55 1.42 3.98
CA GLU A 308 14.68 1.67 3.06
C GLU A 308 16.03 1.72 3.78
N ARG A 309 16.13 1.18 5.01
CA ARG A 309 17.40 1.15 5.74
C ARG A 309 18.45 0.33 4.98
N PRO A 310 19.64 0.90 4.66
CA PRO A 310 20.63 0.21 3.81
C PRO A 310 21.34 -0.91 4.54
N LYS A 311 21.40 -0.86 5.88
CA LYS A 311 22.08 -1.88 6.67
C LYS A 311 21.22 -3.13 6.80
N GLY A 312 21.56 -4.16 6.04
CA GLY A 312 20.87 -5.45 6.02
C GLY A 312 19.69 -5.48 5.07
N GLY A 313 19.51 -4.45 4.23
CA GLY A 313 18.61 -4.42 3.11
C GLY A 313 19.20 -5.04 1.84
N PHE A 314 18.34 -5.37 0.90
CA PHE A 314 18.67 -5.94 -0.42
C PHE A 314 18.38 -4.94 -1.54
N GLY A 315 17.29 -4.16 -1.42
CA GLY A 315 16.83 -3.19 -2.40
C GLY A 315 16.59 -1.80 -1.82
N MET A 316 15.61 -1.12 -2.38
CA MET A 316 15.12 0.16 -1.87
C MET A 316 14.21 -0.10 -0.65
N GLY A 317 12.97 -0.52 -0.87
CA GLY A 317 12.04 -0.89 0.19
C GLY A 317 12.08 -2.40 0.45
N ASP A 318 12.53 -2.80 1.63
CA ASP A 318 12.55 -4.19 2.08
C ASP A 318 11.53 -4.42 3.20
N ILE A 319 10.95 -5.62 3.25
CA ILE A 319 10.04 -6.03 4.31
C ILE A 319 10.83 -6.55 5.51
N TYR A 320 10.58 -5.94 6.66
CA TYR A 320 11.11 -6.32 7.97
C TYR A 320 10.00 -6.80 8.89
N MET A 321 10.37 -7.49 9.96
CA MET A 321 9.48 -7.76 11.09
C MET A 321 10.11 -7.32 12.40
N SER A 322 9.26 -6.95 13.38
CA SER A 322 9.66 -6.69 14.75
C SER A 322 8.69 -7.35 15.74
N LYS A 323 9.17 -7.80 16.88
CA LYS A 323 8.35 -8.37 17.95
C LYS A 323 7.97 -7.30 18.97
N ARG A 324 6.75 -7.36 19.46
CA ARG A 324 6.26 -6.45 20.50
C ARG A 324 6.96 -6.73 21.83
N GLU A 325 7.57 -5.73 22.41
CA GLU A 325 8.24 -5.78 23.73
C GLU A 325 7.46 -5.00 24.80
N GLY A 326 6.66 -4.02 24.39
CA GLY A 326 5.84 -3.19 25.26
C GLY A 326 4.52 -2.75 24.61
N LYS A 327 3.78 -1.86 25.27
CA LYS A 327 2.46 -1.40 24.81
C LYS A 327 2.52 -0.73 23.41
N ASN A 328 3.56 0.08 23.17
CA ASN A 328 3.85 0.72 21.88
C ASN A 328 5.32 0.54 21.49
N GLU A 329 6.03 -0.35 22.16
CA GLU A 329 7.46 -0.60 21.98
C GLU A 329 7.67 -1.89 21.18
N TRP A 330 8.54 -1.79 20.18
CA TRP A 330 8.89 -2.87 19.29
C TRP A 330 10.38 -3.17 19.38
N GLY A 331 10.70 -4.43 19.42
CA GLY A 331 12.06 -4.92 19.52
C GLY A 331 12.85 -4.72 18.23
N LYS A 332 13.97 -5.40 18.14
CA LYS A 332 14.86 -5.31 16.98
C LYS A 332 14.17 -5.67 15.68
N ALA A 333 14.34 -4.81 14.67
CA ALA A 333 13.91 -5.09 13.30
C ALA A 333 14.76 -6.22 12.66
N VAL A 334 14.07 -7.18 12.05
CA VAL A 334 14.68 -8.32 11.35
C VAL A 334 14.17 -8.33 9.92
N ASN A 335 15.08 -8.23 8.94
CA ASN A 335 14.76 -8.37 7.52
C ASN A 335 14.23 -9.78 7.23
N LEU A 336 13.16 -9.92 6.44
CA LEU A 336 12.59 -11.22 6.10
C LEU A 336 13.49 -12.08 5.20
N GLY A 337 14.58 -11.51 4.70
CA GLY A 337 15.62 -12.20 3.96
C GLY A 337 15.36 -12.33 2.46
N PRO A 338 16.34 -12.90 1.71
CA PRO A 338 16.36 -12.89 0.25
C PRO A 338 15.32 -13.80 -0.42
N MET A 339 14.50 -14.51 0.37
CA MET A 339 13.36 -15.24 -0.17
C MET A 339 12.20 -14.29 -0.49
N ILE A 340 12.04 -13.23 0.29
CA ILE A 340 10.97 -12.22 0.18
C ILE A 340 11.49 -10.96 -0.50
N ASN A 341 12.63 -10.44 -0.01
CA ASN A 341 13.23 -9.18 -0.45
C ASN A 341 14.27 -9.43 -1.53
N ASP A 342 14.34 -8.57 -2.51
CA ASP A 342 15.35 -8.58 -3.57
C ASP A 342 15.85 -7.15 -3.84
N GLU A 343 16.57 -6.93 -4.92
CA GLU A 343 17.10 -5.61 -5.30
C GLU A 343 16.04 -4.59 -5.74
N HIS A 344 14.78 -5.01 -5.86
CA HIS A 344 13.65 -4.17 -6.25
C HIS A 344 12.85 -3.71 -5.03
N ASP A 345 11.89 -2.83 -5.25
CA ASP A 345 11.03 -2.33 -4.19
C ASP A 345 9.95 -3.35 -3.79
N GLN A 346 9.80 -3.53 -2.47
CA GLN A 346 8.64 -4.16 -1.86
C GLN A 346 7.88 -3.12 -1.05
N ILE A 347 6.58 -2.98 -1.30
CA ILE A 347 5.71 -2.00 -0.62
C ILE A 347 4.37 -2.62 -0.23
N GLY A 348 3.56 -1.92 0.57
CA GLY A 348 2.17 -2.29 0.82
C GLY A 348 1.99 -3.64 1.52
N VAL A 349 2.79 -3.94 2.56
CA VAL A 349 2.76 -5.22 3.26
C VAL A 349 1.45 -5.45 4.02
N PHE A 350 0.85 -6.63 3.83
CA PHE A 350 -0.35 -7.09 4.53
C PHE A 350 -0.20 -8.54 4.97
N ILE A 351 -0.35 -8.80 6.27
CA ILE A 351 -0.46 -10.15 6.84
C ILE A 351 -1.94 -10.50 7.04
N HIS A 352 -2.38 -11.56 6.39
CA HIS A 352 -3.77 -12.03 6.52
C HIS A 352 -4.08 -12.51 7.95
N PRO A 353 -5.36 -12.43 8.42
CA PRO A 353 -5.77 -12.91 9.73
C PRO A 353 -5.49 -14.40 10.05
N ASP A 354 -5.09 -15.22 9.07
CA ASP A 354 -4.57 -16.57 9.30
C ASP A 354 -3.16 -16.59 9.91
N GLY A 355 -2.44 -15.47 9.89
CA GLY A 355 -1.07 -15.33 10.37
C GLY A 355 -0.03 -16.07 9.52
N GLN A 356 -0.40 -16.58 8.35
CA GLN A 356 0.44 -17.42 7.48
C GLN A 356 0.55 -16.93 6.03
N SER A 357 -0.36 -16.07 5.59
CA SER A 357 -0.38 -15.53 4.23
C SER A 357 0.06 -14.06 4.24
N LEU A 358 1.21 -13.76 3.64
CA LEU A 358 1.77 -12.43 3.49
C LEU A 358 1.58 -11.95 2.06
N TYR A 359 0.99 -10.77 1.91
CA TYR A 359 0.81 -10.10 0.63
C TYR A 359 1.61 -8.79 0.61
N PHE A 360 2.13 -8.43 -0.54
CA PHE A 360 2.85 -7.18 -0.75
C PHE A 360 2.91 -6.85 -2.24
N ALA A 361 3.23 -5.62 -2.59
CA ALA A 361 3.47 -5.23 -3.96
C ALA A 361 4.97 -5.13 -4.25
N SER A 362 5.39 -5.49 -5.46
CA SER A 362 6.77 -5.39 -5.93
C SER A 362 6.85 -5.06 -7.41
N ASN A 363 7.85 -4.25 -7.79
CA ASN A 363 8.17 -3.90 -9.17
C ASN A 363 9.26 -4.79 -9.77
N SER A 364 9.47 -5.98 -9.19
CA SER A 364 10.49 -6.94 -9.63
C SER A 364 10.26 -7.40 -11.09
N PRO A 365 11.28 -7.99 -11.75
CA PRO A 365 11.12 -8.55 -13.10
C PRO A 365 10.07 -9.66 -13.23
N LYS A 366 9.53 -10.16 -12.11
CA LYS A 366 8.42 -11.13 -12.09
C LYS A 366 7.04 -10.45 -12.20
N ALA A 367 6.98 -9.12 -12.13
CA ALA A 367 5.76 -8.36 -12.34
C ALA A 367 5.31 -8.38 -13.80
N LEU A 368 4.05 -8.00 -14.05
CA LEU A 368 3.48 -7.79 -15.37
C LEU A 368 3.69 -6.34 -15.82
N GLY A 369 3.62 -5.41 -14.87
CA GLY A 369 3.62 -3.99 -15.10
C GLY A 369 4.57 -3.21 -14.20
N GLY A 370 4.01 -2.21 -13.54
CA GLY A 370 4.71 -1.43 -12.52
C GLY A 370 4.87 -2.24 -11.24
N TYR A 371 4.05 -1.94 -10.24
CA TYR A 371 3.94 -2.76 -9.03
C TYR A 371 2.83 -3.79 -9.19
N ASP A 372 3.16 -5.04 -8.92
CA ASP A 372 2.24 -6.16 -8.89
C ASP A 372 2.06 -6.69 -7.46
N ILE A 373 0.89 -7.25 -7.16
CA ILE A 373 0.64 -7.94 -5.89
C ILE A 373 1.21 -9.36 -5.94
N PHE A 374 2.00 -9.68 -4.92
CA PHE A 374 2.56 -11.01 -4.68
C PHE A 374 2.06 -11.57 -3.35
N LYS A 375 2.06 -12.90 -3.24
CA LYS A 375 1.79 -13.64 -2.02
C LYS A 375 2.93 -14.56 -1.67
N SER A 376 3.29 -14.60 -0.37
CA SER A 376 4.14 -15.64 0.23
C SER A 376 3.39 -16.34 1.36
N SER A 377 3.67 -17.62 1.55
CA SER A 377 3.05 -18.44 2.60
C SER A 377 4.08 -18.88 3.63
N LEU A 378 3.71 -18.83 4.91
CA LEU A 378 4.54 -19.31 6.01
C LEU A 378 4.33 -20.81 6.19
N VAL A 379 5.32 -21.61 5.81
CA VAL A 379 5.30 -23.08 5.92
C VAL A 379 6.47 -23.50 6.82
N ASP A 380 6.19 -24.25 7.88
CA ASP A 380 7.19 -24.72 8.85
C ASP A 380 8.10 -23.59 9.39
N GLY A 381 7.51 -22.40 9.62
CA GLY A 381 8.20 -21.23 10.13
C GLY A 381 9.10 -20.50 9.12
N LYS A 382 9.00 -20.82 7.83
CA LYS A 382 9.74 -20.18 6.74
C LYS A 382 8.79 -19.63 5.68
N TRP A 383 9.08 -18.46 5.17
CA TRP A 383 8.36 -17.88 4.04
C TRP A 383 8.70 -18.61 2.74
N SER A 384 7.69 -18.92 1.94
CA SER A 384 7.85 -19.45 0.58
C SER A 384 8.35 -18.35 -0.37
N ALA A 385 8.84 -18.76 -1.55
CA ALA A 385 9.05 -17.81 -2.64
C ALA A 385 7.75 -17.08 -2.98
N PRO A 386 7.79 -15.75 -3.21
CA PRO A 386 6.60 -14.99 -3.58
C PRO A 386 6.05 -15.43 -4.94
N GLU A 387 4.74 -15.58 -5.02
CA GLU A 387 4.00 -15.88 -6.23
C GLU A 387 3.20 -14.64 -6.66
N ASN A 388 3.33 -14.26 -7.92
CA ASN A 388 2.53 -13.19 -8.52
C ASN A 388 1.06 -13.61 -8.61
N LEU A 389 0.12 -12.76 -8.18
CA LEU A 389 -1.31 -13.11 -8.19
C LEU A 389 -1.88 -13.25 -9.61
N GLY A 390 -1.17 -12.79 -10.64
CA GLY A 390 -1.50 -12.98 -12.04
C GLY A 390 -2.62 -12.08 -12.56
N TYR A 391 -2.88 -12.19 -13.87
CA TYR A 391 -3.92 -11.43 -14.55
C TYR A 391 -5.32 -12.07 -14.31
N PRO A 392 -6.40 -11.29 -14.07
CA PRO A 392 -6.51 -9.83 -14.16
C PRO A 392 -6.30 -9.09 -12.82
N ILE A 393 -5.81 -9.75 -11.76
CA ILE A 393 -5.53 -9.07 -10.48
C ILE A 393 -4.43 -8.04 -10.73
N ASN A 394 -3.32 -8.48 -11.28
CA ASN A 394 -2.23 -7.64 -11.74
C ASN A 394 -2.40 -7.32 -13.24
N THR A 395 -1.99 -6.12 -13.61
CA THR A 395 -2.08 -5.58 -14.99
C THR A 395 -0.73 -5.00 -15.44
N ASN A 396 -0.71 -4.28 -16.56
CA ASN A 396 0.50 -3.53 -16.96
C ASN A 396 0.64 -2.19 -16.21
N GLY A 397 -0.32 -1.83 -15.40
CA GLY A 397 -0.28 -0.66 -14.52
C GLY A 397 0.38 -0.95 -13.18
N ASP A 398 -0.07 -0.23 -12.18
CA ASP A 398 0.33 -0.40 -10.79
C ASP A 398 -0.82 -1.01 -9.99
N GLU A 399 -0.57 -2.10 -9.30
CA GLU A 399 -1.42 -2.67 -8.28
C GLU A 399 -0.70 -2.62 -6.94
N ARG A 400 -1.29 -1.91 -5.97
CA ARG A 400 -0.64 -1.61 -4.68
C ARG A 400 -1.60 -1.80 -3.52
N PHE A 401 -1.05 -1.94 -2.30
CA PHE A 401 -1.81 -1.87 -1.05
C PHE A 401 -2.99 -2.85 -0.98
N PHE A 402 -2.67 -4.12 -1.10
CA PHE A 402 -3.66 -5.19 -1.04
C PHE A 402 -4.07 -5.51 0.40
N CYS A 403 -5.37 -5.70 0.64
CA CYS A 403 -5.89 -6.32 1.85
C CYS A 403 -7.00 -7.31 1.50
N MET A 404 -7.27 -8.28 2.38
CA MET A 404 -8.22 -9.35 2.14
C MET A 404 -9.09 -9.61 3.37
N SER A 405 -10.36 -9.96 3.12
CA SER A 405 -11.29 -10.38 4.15
C SER A 405 -10.81 -11.62 4.88
N THR A 406 -11.18 -11.75 6.15
CA THR A 406 -10.79 -12.87 7.02
C THR A 406 -11.17 -14.24 6.46
N ASP A 407 -12.25 -14.32 5.68
CA ASP A 407 -12.68 -15.58 5.01
C ASP A 407 -11.98 -15.81 3.66
N GLY A 408 -11.12 -14.88 3.22
CA GLY A 408 -10.38 -14.97 1.96
C GLY A 408 -11.23 -14.95 0.70
N ARG A 409 -12.46 -14.44 0.75
CA ARG A 409 -13.38 -14.39 -0.41
C ARG A 409 -13.38 -13.05 -1.11
N THR A 410 -13.10 -11.99 -0.39
CA THR A 410 -13.08 -10.63 -0.91
C THR A 410 -11.74 -9.99 -0.60
N ALA A 411 -11.18 -9.27 -1.55
CA ALA A 411 -10.02 -8.45 -1.30
C ALA A 411 -10.22 -7.04 -1.87
N TRP A 412 -9.40 -6.12 -1.41
CA TRP A 412 -9.37 -4.74 -1.89
C TRP A 412 -7.93 -4.33 -2.15
N PHE A 413 -7.73 -3.51 -3.14
CA PHE A 413 -6.42 -3.02 -3.53
C PHE A 413 -6.55 -1.71 -4.30
N SER A 414 -5.45 -1.01 -4.48
CA SER A 414 -5.42 0.22 -5.27
C SER A 414 -4.80 -0.05 -6.63
N SER A 415 -5.40 0.49 -7.69
CA SER A 415 -4.91 0.33 -9.06
C SER A 415 -5.19 1.56 -9.91
N ASN A 416 -4.28 1.84 -10.84
CA ASN A 416 -4.43 2.86 -11.88
C ASN A 416 -4.89 2.26 -13.22
N ARG A 417 -5.51 1.08 -13.17
CA ARG A 417 -6.05 0.40 -14.37
C ARG A 417 -7.13 1.20 -15.06
N ASP A 418 -7.36 0.91 -16.33
CA ASP A 418 -8.42 1.54 -17.11
C ASP A 418 -9.80 1.39 -16.46
N GLY A 419 -10.62 2.45 -16.61
CA GLY A 419 -11.98 2.49 -16.07
C GLY A 419 -12.08 3.05 -14.66
N GLY A 420 -10.99 3.54 -14.08
CA GLY A 420 -10.98 4.35 -12.86
C GLY A 420 -11.45 5.79 -13.09
N THR A 421 -11.64 6.52 -12.00
CA THR A 421 -12.03 7.95 -12.00
C THR A 421 -10.90 8.86 -11.56
N GLY A 422 -10.02 8.37 -10.67
CA GLY A 422 -8.84 9.06 -10.17
C GLY A 422 -7.54 8.56 -10.80
N ASP A 423 -6.43 8.91 -10.18
CA ASP A 423 -5.09 8.40 -10.55
C ASP A 423 -4.91 6.96 -10.04
N LEU A 424 -5.23 6.73 -8.75
CA LEU A 424 -5.36 5.43 -8.12
C LEU A 424 -6.76 5.33 -7.56
N ASP A 425 -7.47 4.27 -7.91
CA ASP A 425 -8.78 3.94 -7.37
C ASP A 425 -8.73 2.65 -6.54
N ILE A 426 -9.64 2.51 -5.60
CA ILE A 426 -9.83 1.27 -4.86
C ILE A 426 -10.74 0.34 -5.66
N TYR A 427 -10.28 -0.90 -5.84
CA TYR A 427 -11.00 -1.98 -6.48
C TYR A 427 -11.28 -3.11 -5.49
N GLU A 428 -12.38 -3.81 -5.72
CA GLU A 428 -12.77 -5.00 -4.97
C GLU A 428 -12.64 -6.24 -5.87
N ILE A 429 -12.06 -7.31 -5.30
CA ILE A 429 -11.95 -8.62 -5.94
C ILE A 429 -12.89 -9.61 -5.26
N ASP A 430 -13.70 -10.32 -6.03
CA ASP A 430 -14.47 -11.48 -5.57
C ASP A 430 -13.77 -12.79 -5.98
N PHE A 431 -13.27 -13.52 -4.99
CA PHE A 431 -12.61 -14.83 -5.12
C PHE A 431 -13.58 -16.02 -5.01
N SER A 432 -14.89 -15.80 -4.90
CA SER A 432 -15.86 -16.88 -4.63
C SER A 432 -15.87 -17.96 -5.71
N ALA A 433 -15.72 -17.59 -6.98
CA ALA A 433 -15.64 -18.54 -8.09
C ALA A 433 -14.36 -19.37 -7.99
N LEU A 434 -13.22 -18.72 -7.73
CA LEU A 434 -11.92 -19.36 -7.60
C LEU A 434 -11.89 -20.36 -6.43
N LYS A 435 -12.47 -20.01 -5.28
CA LYS A 435 -12.58 -20.93 -4.13
C LYS A 435 -13.41 -22.17 -4.44
N LYS A 436 -14.52 -22.04 -5.17
CA LYS A 436 -15.33 -23.19 -5.60
C LYS A 436 -14.55 -24.12 -6.54
N GLU A 437 -13.73 -23.55 -7.43
CA GLU A 437 -12.84 -24.34 -8.29
C GLU A 437 -11.78 -25.08 -7.48
N ALA A 438 -11.19 -24.46 -6.46
CA ALA A 438 -10.21 -25.07 -5.56
C ALA A 438 -10.79 -26.26 -4.78
N GLU A 439 -12.02 -26.13 -4.31
CA GLU A 439 -12.73 -27.21 -3.59
C GLU A 439 -13.06 -28.39 -4.51
N ALA A 440 -13.23 -28.15 -5.82
CA ALA A 440 -13.59 -29.18 -6.81
C ALA A 440 -12.38 -29.94 -7.39
N VAL A 441 -11.17 -29.36 -7.37
CA VAL A 441 -9.97 -29.92 -8.00
C VAL A 441 -8.80 -29.87 -7.02
N SER A 442 -8.30 -31.02 -6.59
CA SER A 442 -7.22 -31.14 -5.59
C SER A 442 -5.83 -30.66 -6.05
N GLU A 443 -5.70 -30.09 -7.22
CA GLU A 443 -4.46 -29.51 -7.76
C GLU A 443 -4.76 -28.21 -8.48
N SER A 444 -4.37 -27.04 -7.94
CA SER A 444 -4.40 -25.85 -8.77
C SER A 444 -3.55 -24.69 -8.23
N LYS A 445 -3.15 -23.81 -9.17
CA LYS A 445 -2.64 -22.45 -8.94
C LYS A 445 -3.54 -21.59 -8.00
N VAL A 446 -4.78 -22.01 -7.79
CA VAL A 446 -5.77 -21.36 -6.93
C VAL A 446 -5.33 -21.33 -5.48
N GLU A 447 -4.71 -22.40 -5.00
CA GLU A 447 -4.19 -22.48 -3.64
C GLU A 447 -3.02 -21.50 -3.40
N ALA A 448 -2.36 -21.07 -4.47
CA ALA A 448 -1.30 -20.09 -4.37
C ALA A 448 -1.82 -18.68 -4.02
N ILE A 449 -3.03 -18.33 -4.43
CA ILE A 449 -3.58 -16.97 -4.36
C ILE A 449 -4.34 -16.71 -3.06
N VAL A 450 -5.27 -17.60 -2.69
CA VAL A 450 -6.08 -17.46 -1.47
C VAL A 450 -5.43 -18.15 -0.27
N PRO A 451 -5.75 -17.75 0.98
CA PRO A 451 -5.27 -18.44 2.18
C PRO A 451 -5.68 -19.92 2.19
N LYS A 452 -4.73 -20.79 2.54
CA LYS A 452 -4.92 -22.26 2.58
C LYS A 452 -5.51 -22.78 3.88
N GLY A 453 -5.60 -21.95 4.90
CA GLY A 453 -6.00 -22.36 6.23
C GLY A 453 -7.49 -22.68 6.37
N PRO A 454 -7.88 -23.30 7.49
CA PRO A 454 -9.27 -23.43 7.86
C PRO A 454 -9.94 -22.05 7.97
N PRO A 455 -11.27 -21.98 7.84
CA PRO A 455 -11.98 -20.72 7.95
C PRO A 455 -11.69 -20.05 9.30
N ILE A 456 -11.41 -18.76 9.27
CA ILE A 456 -11.14 -17.97 10.48
C ILE A 456 -12.44 -17.36 11.00
N SER A 457 -12.61 -17.37 12.31
CA SER A 457 -13.71 -16.74 13.03
C SER A 457 -13.18 -15.84 14.14
N ILE A 458 -14.00 -14.93 14.60
CA ILE A 458 -13.66 -13.96 15.63
C ILE A 458 -14.28 -14.38 16.96
N VAL A 459 -13.49 -14.25 18.03
CA VAL A 459 -13.97 -14.24 19.41
C VAL A 459 -13.67 -12.87 20.01
N SER A 460 -14.71 -12.19 20.46
CA SER A 460 -14.58 -10.85 21.05
C SER A 460 -15.51 -10.69 22.24
N GLY A 461 -15.31 -9.65 23.02
CA GLY A 461 -16.21 -9.35 24.11
C GLY A 461 -15.62 -8.37 25.10
N LYS A 462 -16.23 -8.32 26.28
CA LYS A 462 -15.87 -7.39 27.34
C LYS A 462 -15.72 -8.10 28.68
N ILE A 463 -14.73 -7.70 29.44
CA ILE A 463 -14.45 -8.22 30.79
C ILE A 463 -14.84 -7.16 31.81
N ILE A 464 -15.68 -7.53 32.77
CA ILE A 464 -16.19 -6.63 33.83
C ILE A 464 -16.07 -7.26 35.22
N ASP A 465 -15.93 -6.41 36.25
CA ASP A 465 -16.04 -6.78 37.64
C ASP A 465 -17.53 -6.95 38.03
N SER A 466 -17.90 -8.08 38.60
CA SER A 466 -19.28 -8.39 39.01
C SER A 466 -19.84 -7.42 40.06
N ASN A 467 -19.00 -6.84 40.89
CA ASN A 467 -19.44 -5.97 41.98
C ASN A 467 -19.51 -4.49 41.60
N ALA A 468 -18.50 -4.02 40.84
CA ALA A 468 -18.39 -2.61 40.45
C ALA A 468 -19.03 -2.29 39.09
N GLY A 469 -19.21 -3.31 38.22
CA GLY A 469 -19.61 -3.11 36.83
C GLY A 469 -18.53 -2.43 35.99
N GLU A 470 -17.33 -2.25 36.58
CA GLU A 470 -16.20 -1.60 35.91
C GLU A 470 -15.51 -2.56 34.95
N THR A 471 -14.94 -2.02 33.90
CA THR A 471 -14.13 -2.78 32.93
C THR A 471 -12.76 -3.12 33.47
N ILE A 472 -12.23 -4.28 33.08
CA ILE A 472 -10.98 -4.79 33.59
C ILE A 472 -10.00 -5.03 32.44
N GLU A 473 -8.80 -4.44 32.53
CA GLU A 473 -7.65 -4.77 31.71
C GLU A 473 -6.95 -6.00 32.32
N ILE A 474 -7.02 -7.16 31.65
CA ILE A 474 -6.54 -8.44 32.17
C ILE A 474 -6.16 -9.40 31.04
N GLU A 475 -5.22 -10.29 31.33
CA GLU A 475 -4.86 -11.39 30.43
C GLU A 475 -5.86 -12.53 30.54
N LEU A 476 -6.22 -13.10 29.38
CA LEU A 476 -6.96 -14.35 29.26
C LEU A 476 -6.25 -15.31 28.32
N THR A 477 -6.47 -16.59 28.47
CA THR A 477 -5.98 -17.63 27.57
C THR A 477 -7.15 -18.28 26.86
N ILE A 478 -6.99 -18.53 25.54
CA ILE A 478 -7.93 -19.31 24.73
C ILE A 478 -7.18 -20.56 24.27
N THR A 479 -7.66 -21.73 24.68
CA THR A 479 -7.04 -23.02 24.36
C THR A 479 -7.89 -23.77 23.36
N ASP A 480 -7.32 -24.13 22.23
CA ASP A 480 -7.91 -25.09 21.29
C ASP A 480 -7.90 -26.49 21.93
N ARG A 481 -9.06 -27.06 22.13
CA ARG A 481 -9.22 -28.35 22.81
C ARG A 481 -8.74 -29.55 21.97
N GLU A 482 -8.58 -29.37 20.67
CA GLU A 482 -8.13 -30.43 19.75
C GLU A 482 -6.61 -30.45 19.61
N SER A 483 -6.00 -29.28 19.36
CA SER A 483 -4.55 -29.16 19.15
C SER A 483 -3.78 -28.88 20.42
N GLY A 484 -4.44 -28.40 21.49
CA GLY A 484 -3.79 -27.91 22.71
C GLY A 484 -3.11 -26.55 22.55
N LYS A 485 -3.23 -25.90 21.39
CA LYS A 485 -2.64 -24.58 21.14
C LYS A 485 -3.27 -23.55 22.06
N VAL A 486 -2.43 -22.78 22.74
CA VAL A 486 -2.86 -21.69 23.64
C VAL A 486 -2.60 -20.33 22.97
N THR A 487 -3.64 -19.53 22.87
CA THR A 487 -3.58 -18.12 22.44
C THR A 487 -3.75 -17.24 23.67
N VAL A 488 -2.77 -16.38 23.93
CA VAL A 488 -2.83 -15.40 25.03
C VAL A 488 -3.36 -14.09 24.47
N VAL A 489 -4.42 -13.56 25.10
CA VAL A 489 -5.11 -12.35 24.68
C VAL A 489 -5.17 -11.40 25.89
N ASN A 490 -4.96 -10.11 25.66
CA ASN A 490 -5.13 -9.08 26.68
C ASN A 490 -6.37 -8.24 26.37
N SER A 491 -7.20 -7.98 27.35
CA SER A 491 -8.22 -6.96 27.21
C SER A 491 -7.60 -5.57 27.28
N ASP A 492 -8.21 -4.62 26.60
CA ASP A 492 -7.79 -3.21 26.59
C ASP A 492 -8.30 -2.47 27.86
N GLU A 493 -7.98 -1.18 27.99
CA GLU A 493 -8.42 -0.30 29.09
C GLU A 493 -9.96 -0.17 29.19
N ASN A 494 -10.69 -0.54 28.16
CA ASN A 494 -12.15 -0.62 28.12
C ASN A 494 -12.65 -2.03 28.45
N GLY A 495 -11.75 -2.94 28.85
CA GLY A 495 -12.04 -4.35 29.13
C GLY A 495 -12.37 -5.17 27.87
N GLN A 496 -12.19 -4.63 26.68
CA GLN A 496 -12.52 -5.34 25.45
C GLN A 496 -11.38 -6.26 25.03
N TYR A 497 -11.71 -7.48 24.64
CA TYR A 497 -10.78 -8.46 24.11
C TYR A 497 -11.21 -8.90 22.70
N PHE A 498 -10.24 -9.30 21.90
CA PHE A 498 -10.44 -9.72 20.52
C PHE A 498 -9.39 -10.78 20.15
N SER A 499 -9.82 -11.80 19.40
CA SER A 499 -8.92 -12.80 18.81
C SER A 499 -9.52 -13.38 17.55
N THR A 500 -8.70 -13.65 16.54
CA THR A 500 -9.03 -14.47 15.38
C THR A 500 -8.57 -15.89 15.64
N LEU A 501 -9.44 -16.86 15.39
CA LEU A 501 -9.22 -18.28 15.66
C LEU A 501 -9.79 -19.14 14.52
N GLU A 502 -9.30 -20.36 14.37
CA GLU A 502 -9.88 -21.32 13.43
C GLU A 502 -11.34 -21.63 13.80
N GLY A 503 -12.22 -21.51 12.82
CA GLY A 503 -13.62 -21.89 12.99
C GLY A 503 -13.85 -23.40 12.96
N ASN A 504 -15.04 -23.82 13.37
CA ASN A 504 -15.46 -25.21 13.50
C ASN A 504 -14.62 -26.04 14.49
N ARG A 505 -14.15 -25.38 15.59
CA ARG A 505 -13.35 -26.00 16.64
C ARG A 505 -13.88 -25.74 18.04
N ASN A 506 -13.52 -26.59 18.99
CA ASN A 506 -13.81 -26.45 20.40
C ASN A 506 -12.69 -25.70 21.13
N TYR A 507 -13.07 -24.70 21.90
CA TYR A 507 -12.14 -23.86 22.66
C TYR A 507 -12.55 -23.75 24.13
N SER A 508 -11.57 -23.40 24.95
CA SER A 508 -11.79 -22.97 26.33
C SER A 508 -11.19 -21.59 26.54
N ILE A 509 -11.96 -20.64 27.05
CA ILE A 509 -11.45 -19.38 27.60
C ILE A 509 -11.19 -19.55 29.06
N LYS A 510 -10.02 -19.13 29.55
CA LYS A 510 -9.67 -19.11 30.95
C LYS A 510 -9.06 -17.75 31.34
N VAL A 511 -9.57 -17.20 32.45
CA VAL A 511 -8.98 -16.05 33.14
C VAL A 511 -8.50 -16.52 34.50
N SER A 512 -7.20 -16.34 34.75
CA SER A 512 -6.56 -16.69 36.02
C SER A 512 -5.82 -15.45 36.54
N ASN A 513 -6.28 -14.88 37.68
CA ASN A 513 -5.70 -13.68 38.26
C ASN A 513 -5.82 -13.77 39.78
N PRO A 514 -4.80 -13.35 40.58
CA PRO A 514 -4.83 -13.45 42.03
C PRO A 514 -5.96 -12.68 42.73
N ASN A 515 -6.53 -11.68 42.07
CA ASN A 515 -7.58 -10.84 42.64
C ASN A 515 -9.00 -11.31 42.31
N PHE A 516 -9.14 -12.24 41.38
CA PHE A 516 -10.43 -12.74 40.91
C PHE A 516 -10.52 -14.26 41.01
N LYS A 517 -11.74 -14.76 41.18
CA LYS A 517 -11.99 -16.20 41.03
C LYS A 517 -11.67 -16.62 39.60
N THR A 518 -11.05 -17.78 39.45
CA THR A 518 -10.80 -18.33 38.09
C THR A 518 -12.09 -18.45 37.34
N TYR A 519 -12.11 -17.88 36.14
CA TYR A 519 -13.20 -18.04 35.17
C TYR A 519 -12.77 -19.04 34.11
N GLU A 520 -13.63 -19.97 33.75
CA GLU A 520 -13.41 -20.90 32.64
C GLU A 520 -14.72 -21.15 31.92
N PHE A 521 -14.66 -21.15 30.58
CA PHE A 521 -15.83 -21.33 29.71
C PHE A 521 -15.45 -22.07 28.43
N ASP A 522 -16.10 -23.20 28.18
CA ASP A 522 -15.93 -23.99 26.97
C ASP A 522 -16.98 -23.59 25.92
N PHE A 523 -16.59 -23.52 24.65
CA PHE A 523 -17.46 -23.17 23.54
C PHE A 523 -17.03 -23.80 22.23
N PHE A 524 -17.99 -23.99 21.34
CA PHE A 524 -17.74 -24.33 19.95
C PHE A 524 -17.77 -23.05 19.11
N LEU A 525 -16.66 -22.74 18.43
CA LEU A 525 -16.54 -21.60 17.53
C LEU A 525 -16.94 -22.05 16.13
N LYS A 526 -18.10 -21.60 15.65
CA LYS A 526 -18.56 -21.92 14.29
C LYS A 526 -17.72 -21.17 13.27
N ALA A 527 -17.61 -21.73 12.05
CA ALA A 527 -17.26 -20.96 10.87
C ALA A 527 -18.54 -20.51 10.16
N ALA A 528 -18.51 -19.33 9.56
CA ALA A 528 -19.55 -18.90 8.64
C ALA A 528 -19.40 -19.62 7.29
N ALA A 529 -20.49 -19.85 6.60
CA ALA A 529 -20.45 -20.33 5.22
C ALA A 529 -19.92 -19.22 4.27
N GLU A 530 -20.26 -17.98 4.57
CA GLU A 530 -19.78 -16.78 3.89
C GLU A 530 -19.55 -15.68 4.92
N GLY A 531 -18.48 -14.88 4.73
CA GLY A 531 -18.06 -13.85 5.66
C GLY A 531 -17.39 -14.42 6.92
N THR A 532 -17.29 -13.59 7.95
CA THR A 532 -16.61 -13.93 9.20
C THR A 532 -17.62 -14.11 10.33
N PHE A 533 -17.63 -15.29 10.96
CA PHE A 533 -18.44 -15.51 12.15
C PHE A 533 -17.78 -14.85 13.36
N THR A 534 -18.57 -14.09 14.13
CA THR A 534 -18.11 -13.48 15.39
C THR A 534 -18.90 -14.03 16.57
N LEU A 535 -18.19 -14.58 17.54
CA LEU A 535 -18.73 -14.93 18.84
C LEU A 535 -18.45 -13.78 19.83
N GLU A 536 -19.49 -13.08 20.23
CA GLU A 536 -19.38 -12.08 21.30
C GLU A 536 -19.66 -12.75 22.66
N LYS A 537 -18.69 -12.62 23.59
CA LYS A 537 -18.81 -13.18 24.93
C LYS A 537 -18.42 -12.18 25.99
N MET A 538 -19.40 -11.74 26.80
CA MET A 538 -19.11 -10.98 28.02
C MET A 538 -18.58 -11.92 29.11
N ILE A 539 -17.49 -11.54 29.77
CA ILE A 539 -16.88 -12.22 30.90
C ILE A 539 -17.09 -11.38 32.14
N VAL A 540 -17.70 -11.97 33.16
CA VAL A 540 -17.96 -11.33 34.45
C VAL A 540 -17.09 -12.01 35.51
N LEU A 541 -16.19 -11.23 36.14
CA LEU A 541 -15.25 -11.75 37.12
C LEU A 541 -15.64 -11.39 38.54
N ASP A 542 -15.67 -12.38 39.45
CA ASP A 542 -15.89 -12.21 40.89
C ASP A 542 -14.58 -11.96 41.60
N LYS A 543 -14.48 -10.83 42.35
CA LYS A 543 -13.32 -10.61 43.25
C LYS A 543 -13.25 -11.67 44.32
N ILE A 544 -12.04 -12.10 44.63
CA ILE A 544 -11.77 -12.91 45.81
C ILE A 544 -11.95 -12.03 47.06
N LYS A 545 -12.89 -12.37 47.93
CA LYS A 545 -13.03 -11.69 49.24
C LYS A 545 -11.75 -11.95 50.01
N LYS A 546 -11.00 -10.90 50.30
CA LYS A 546 -9.87 -10.97 51.27
C LYS A 546 -10.37 -11.18 52.67
#